data_6344e053ffc3862c02b4ec8331d1523d
#
_entry.id   6344e053ffc3862c02b4ec8331d1523d
#
_cell.length_a   1.000
_cell.length_b   1.000
_cell.length_c   1.000
_cell.angle_alpha   90.00
_cell.angle_beta   90.00
_cell.angle_gamma   90.00
#
_symmetry.space_group_name_H-M   'P 1'
#
loop_
_entity.id
_entity.type
_entity.pdbx_description
1 polymer ?
#
loop_
_entity_poly.entity_id
_entity_poly.type
_entity_poly.pdbx_seq_one_letter_code
_entity_poly.pdbx_strand_id
1 'polypeptide(L)'
;MLSTILQAAENFCAHQIRLPHTIESTLPKKRTLIAYLDIETHDGDKHRAYVGCDSVLIQHISEIFLGEEESDEETLTDMLLETTNMIIGSAKVIALESAHPEFTITTPHFFQHDQFTMPADGYHTIYIADGEMGIALKAL
;
A
#
# COMPACT_ATOMS: atom_id res chain seq x y z
N MET A 1 13.17 6.56 0.09
CA MET A 1 12.35 5.32 0.06
C MET A 1 10.84 5.59 0.03
N LEU A 2 10.33 6.41 0.91
CA LEU A 2 8.89 6.72 0.91
C LEU A 2 8.41 7.30 -0.43
N SER A 3 9.16 8.21 -1.03
CA SER A 3 8.79 8.78 -2.33
C SER A 3 8.69 7.73 -3.43
N THR A 4 9.55 6.73 -3.41
CA THR A 4 9.51 5.62 -4.38
C THR A 4 8.27 4.76 -4.18
N ILE A 5 7.92 4.48 -2.93
CA ILE A 5 6.71 3.73 -2.58
C ILE A 5 5.47 4.52 -3.00
N LEU A 6 5.44 5.83 -2.77
CA LEU A 6 4.33 6.69 -3.18
C LEU A 6 4.17 6.72 -4.69
N GLN A 7 5.27 6.81 -5.43
CA GLN A 7 5.24 6.73 -6.89
C GLN A 7 4.64 5.40 -7.36
N ALA A 8 5.05 4.30 -6.76
CA ALA A 8 4.51 2.97 -7.07
C ALA A 8 3.01 2.88 -6.77
N ALA A 9 2.58 3.45 -5.64
CA ALA A 9 1.16 3.46 -5.26
C ALA A 9 0.33 4.31 -6.23
N GLU A 10 0.83 5.47 -6.65
CA GLU A 10 0.17 6.30 -7.64
C GLU A 10 0.09 5.61 -9.00
N ASN A 11 1.15 4.91 -9.40
CA ASN A 11 1.15 4.12 -10.63
C ASN A 11 0.10 3.00 -10.56
N PHE A 12 -0.02 2.36 -9.40
CA PHE A 12 -1.05 1.34 -9.19
C PHE A 12 -2.46 1.95 -9.38
N CYS A 13 -2.71 3.11 -8.81
CA CYS A 13 -3.99 3.81 -8.98
C CYS A 13 -4.25 4.19 -10.44
N ALA A 14 -3.24 4.71 -11.14
CA ALA A 14 -3.38 5.17 -12.51
C ALA A 14 -3.54 4.02 -13.51
N HIS A 15 -2.82 2.93 -13.33
CA HIS A 15 -2.73 1.85 -14.31
C HIS A 15 -3.61 0.66 -13.99
N GLN A 16 -3.87 0.37 -12.72
CA GLN A 16 -4.68 -0.78 -12.32
C GLN A 16 -6.11 -0.37 -11.98
N ILE A 17 -6.30 0.64 -11.14
CA ILE A 17 -7.63 1.11 -10.77
C ILE A 17 -8.23 1.99 -11.85
N ARG A 18 -7.40 2.83 -12.49
CA ARG A 18 -7.76 3.69 -13.63
C ARG A 18 -8.83 4.74 -13.30
N LEU A 19 -8.77 5.27 -12.09
CA LEU A 19 -9.61 6.36 -11.64
C LEU A 19 -8.74 7.55 -11.23
N PRO A 20 -9.24 8.78 -11.32
CA PRO A 20 -8.52 9.94 -10.81
C PRO A 20 -8.26 9.81 -9.32
N HIS A 21 -7.09 10.26 -8.89
CA HIS A 21 -6.71 10.23 -7.49
C HIS A 21 -5.99 11.52 -7.10
N THR A 22 -6.00 11.82 -5.79
CA THR A 22 -5.20 12.86 -5.18
C THR A 22 -4.40 12.26 -4.03
N ILE A 23 -3.31 12.90 -3.66
CA ILE A 23 -2.46 12.44 -2.55
C ILE A 23 -2.25 13.60 -1.58
N GLU A 24 -2.33 13.31 -0.28
CA GLU A 24 -2.14 14.29 0.78
C GLU A 24 -1.27 13.68 1.89
N SER A 25 -0.53 14.54 2.59
CA SER A 25 0.30 14.14 3.74
C SER A 25 -0.54 14.07 5.02
N THR A 26 -1.61 13.29 4.95
CA THR A 26 -2.58 13.11 6.04
C THR A 26 -2.79 11.63 6.31
N LEU A 27 -3.36 11.31 7.46
CA LEU A 27 -3.81 9.96 7.77
C LEU A 27 -5.17 9.72 7.14
N PRO A 28 -5.48 8.48 6.74
CA PRO A 28 -6.83 8.13 6.31
C PRO A 28 -7.86 8.45 7.38
N LYS A 29 -9.02 8.94 6.96
CA LYS A 29 -10.14 9.23 7.86
C LYS A 29 -10.98 8.00 8.14
N LYS A 30 -11.06 7.10 7.16
CA LYS A 30 -11.82 5.86 7.27
C LYS A 30 -10.98 4.77 7.95
N ARG A 31 -11.67 3.81 8.55
CA ARG A 31 -11.03 2.58 8.98
C ARG A 31 -10.54 1.81 7.75
N THR A 32 -9.37 1.22 7.85
CA THR A 32 -8.76 0.49 6.74
C THR A 32 -8.40 -0.93 7.17
N LEU A 33 -8.43 -1.84 6.20
CA LEU A 33 -7.72 -3.11 6.34
C LEU A 33 -6.24 -2.78 6.13
N ILE A 34 -5.39 -3.17 7.06
CA ILE A 34 -3.98 -2.77 7.10
C ILE A 34 -3.09 -3.99 6.98
N ALA A 35 -2.15 -3.92 6.06
CA ALA A 35 -1.08 -4.91 5.90
C ALA A 35 0.27 -4.24 6.09
N TYR A 36 1.29 -5.03 6.36
CA TYR A 36 2.66 -4.55 6.42
C TYR A 36 3.61 -5.57 5.82
N LEU A 37 4.76 -5.09 5.40
CA LEU A 37 5.92 -5.93 5.09
C LEU A 37 7.19 -5.19 5.50
N ASP A 38 8.26 -5.94 5.66
CA ASP A 38 9.54 -5.37 6.04
C ASP A 38 10.44 -5.23 4.83
N ILE A 39 11.20 -4.16 4.82
CA ILE A 39 12.13 -3.78 3.76
C ILE A 39 13.52 -3.73 4.38
N GLU A 40 14.49 -4.36 3.70
CA GLU A 40 15.89 -4.27 4.09
C GLU A 40 16.68 -3.69 2.92
N THR A 41 17.38 -2.58 3.18
CA THR A 41 18.25 -1.97 2.19
C THR A 41 19.56 -2.72 2.09
N HIS A 42 20.32 -2.48 1.02
CA HIS A 42 21.61 -3.09 0.81
C HIS A 42 22.59 -2.80 1.96
N ASP A 43 22.45 -1.65 2.61
CA ASP A 43 23.28 -1.23 3.74
C ASP A 43 22.87 -1.88 5.07
N GLY A 44 21.81 -2.67 5.09
CA GLY A 44 21.32 -3.33 6.29
C GLY A 44 20.27 -2.54 7.07
N ASP A 45 19.86 -1.37 6.58
CA ASP A 45 18.78 -0.59 7.20
C ASP A 45 17.45 -1.31 7.00
N LYS A 46 16.64 -1.33 8.04
CA LYS A 46 15.34 -1.99 8.02
C LYS A 46 14.23 -0.98 8.21
N HIS A 47 13.17 -1.18 7.44
CA HIS A 47 11.95 -0.36 7.51
C HIS A 47 10.74 -1.27 7.46
N ARG A 48 9.63 -0.77 7.99
CA ARG A 48 8.34 -1.43 7.83
C ARG A 48 7.43 -0.52 7.03
N ALA A 49 6.87 -1.06 5.96
CA ALA A 49 5.91 -0.36 5.14
C ALA A 49 4.50 -0.87 5.48
N TYR A 50 3.57 0.06 5.71
CA TYR A 50 2.17 -0.23 5.94
C TYR A 50 1.35 0.25 4.75
N VAL A 51 0.43 -0.57 4.31
CA VAL A 51 -0.57 -0.21 3.30
C VAL A 51 -1.94 -0.53 3.86
N GLY A 52 -2.82 0.46 3.83
CA GLY A 52 -4.19 0.28 4.30
C GLY A 52 -5.18 0.74 3.24
N CYS A 53 -6.24 -0.04 3.05
CA CYS A 53 -7.34 0.32 2.15
C CYS A 53 -8.64 0.19 2.92
N ASP A 54 -9.53 1.19 2.81
CA ASP A 54 -10.87 1.05 3.37
C ASP A 54 -11.64 -0.03 2.60
N SER A 55 -12.74 -0.50 3.18
CA SER A 55 -13.49 -1.63 2.62
C SER A 55 -14.04 -1.36 1.23
N VAL A 56 -14.45 -0.12 0.95
CA VAL A 56 -14.96 0.28 -0.37
C VAL A 56 -13.85 0.15 -1.42
N LEU A 57 -12.67 0.67 -1.12
CA LEU A 57 -11.56 0.61 -2.07
C LEU A 57 -11.07 -0.81 -2.30
N ILE A 58 -10.88 -1.60 -1.24
CA ILE A 58 -10.38 -2.97 -1.42
C ILE A 58 -11.41 -3.86 -2.13
N GLN A 59 -12.70 -3.61 -1.92
CA GLN A 59 -13.76 -4.29 -2.67
C GLN A 59 -13.68 -3.93 -4.16
N HIS A 60 -13.45 -2.66 -4.48
CA HIS A 60 -13.27 -2.22 -5.87
C HIS A 60 -12.05 -2.88 -6.52
N ILE A 61 -10.95 -2.98 -5.79
CA ILE A 61 -9.74 -3.67 -6.27
C ILE A 61 -10.03 -5.16 -6.50
N SER A 62 -10.76 -5.79 -5.58
CA SER A 62 -11.16 -7.19 -5.71
C SER A 62 -12.02 -7.42 -6.95
N GLU A 63 -12.93 -6.51 -7.24
CA GLU A 63 -13.75 -6.57 -8.46
C GLU A 63 -12.88 -6.50 -9.72
N ILE A 64 -11.90 -5.60 -9.74
CA ILE A 64 -10.99 -5.44 -10.88
C ILE A 64 -10.17 -6.72 -11.12
N PHE A 65 -9.58 -7.29 -10.07
CA PHE A 65 -8.65 -8.42 -10.21
C PHE A 65 -9.33 -9.78 -10.22
N LEU A 66 -10.45 -9.94 -9.51
CA LEU A 66 -11.12 -11.23 -9.33
C LEU A 66 -12.48 -11.31 -10.03
N GLY A 67 -13.02 -10.17 -10.47
CA GLY A 67 -14.35 -10.12 -11.08
C GLY A 67 -15.48 -10.33 -10.08
N GLU A 68 -15.22 -10.17 -8.78
CA GLU A 68 -16.22 -10.36 -7.73
C GLU A 68 -16.83 -9.03 -7.31
N GLU A 69 -18.15 -8.92 -7.37
CA GLU A 69 -18.90 -7.72 -6.94
C GLU A 69 -19.02 -7.61 -5.42
N GLU A 70 -19.07 -8.76 -4.75
CA GLU A 70 -19.05 -8.84 -3.29
C GLU A 70 -18.08 -9.93 -2.87
N SER A 71 -17.00 -9.53 -2.22
CA SER A 71 -16.00 -10.44 -1.69
C SER A 71 -16.18 -10.61 -0.19
N ASP A 72 -15.94 -11.81 0.32
CA ASP A 72 -15.96 -12.04 1.75
C ASP A 72 -14.72 -11.43 2.41
N GLU A 73 -14.71 -11.40 3.74
CA GLU A 73 -13.65 -10.77 4.52
C GLU A 73 -12.28 -11.42 4.25
N GLU A 74 -12.24 -12.74 4.12
CA GLU A 74 -11.00 -13.46 3.82
C GLU A 74 -10.44 -13.07 2.45
N THR A 75 -11.30 -12.96 1.45
CA THR A 75 -10.92 -12.55 0.09
C THR A 75 -10.40 -11.12 0.08
N LEU A 76 -11.07 -10.21 0.80
CA LEU A 76 -10.62 -8.81 0.89
C LEU A 76 -9.26 -8.71 1.58
N THR A 77 -9.04 -9.50 2.63
CA THR A 77 -7.75 -9.56 3.31
C THR A 77 -6.65 -10.06 2.37
N ASP A 78 -6.91 -11.13 1.64
CA ASP A 78 -5.95 -11.68 0.68
C ASP A 78 -5.66 -10.68 -0.43
N MET A 79 -6.67 -9.95 -0.90
CA MET A 79 -6.50 -8.93 -1.94
C MET A 79 -5.67 -7.75 -1.42
N LEU A 80 -5.82 -7.39 -0.15
CA LEU A 80 -4.99 -6.36 0.46
C LEU A 80 -3.51 -6.79 0.52
N LEU A 81 -3.23 -8.04 0.88
CA LEU A 81 -1.87 -8.57 0.89
C LEU A 81 -1.27 -8.55 -0.51
N GLU A 82 -2.04 -8.95 -1.50
CA GLU A 82 -1.62 -8.93 -2.91
C GLU A 82 -1.34 -7.50 -3.39
N THR A 83 -2.23 -6.56 -3.07
CA THR A 83 -2.08 -5.13 -3.39
C THR A 83 -0.80 -4.57 -2.77
N THR A 84 -0.57 -4.88 -1.50
CA THR A 84 0.64 -4.45 -0.78
C THR A 84 1.89 -4.97 -1.48
N ASN A 85 1.88 -6.25 -1.83
CA ASN A 85 3.01 -6.88 -2.52
C ASN A 85 3.24 -6.27 -3.90
N MET A 86 2.18 -5.98 -4.65
CA MET A 86 2.28 -5.35 -5.97
C MET A 86 2.88 -3.94 -5.88
N ILE A 87 2.41 -3.14 -4.93
CA ILE A 87 2.89 -1.76 -4.75
C ILE A 87 4.36 -1.76 -4.33
N ILE A 88 4.71 -2.47 -3.28
CA ILE A 88 6.09 -2.45 -2.77
C ILE A 88 7.04 -3.18 -3.73
N GLY A 89 6.59 -4.24 -4.39
CA GLY A 89 7.36 -4.90 -5.45
C GLY A 89 7.64 -3.97 -6.63
N SER A 90 6.66 -3.16 -7.03
CA SER A 90 6.84 -2.13 -8.06
C SER A 90 7.82 -1.04 -7.59
N ALA A 91 7.76 -0.64 -6.32
CA ALA A 91 8.72 0.31 -5.75
C ALA A 91 10.14 -0.21 -5.82
N LYS A 92 10.34 -1.52 -5.60
CA LYS A 92 11.64 -2.17 -5.73
C LYS A 92 12.20 -2.04 -7.15
N VAL A 93 11.37 -2.25 -8.16
CA VAL A 93 11.77 -2.10 -9.57
C VAL A 93 12.10 -0.65 -9.89
N ILE A 94 11.29 0.31 -9.43
CA ILE A 94 11.54 1.74 -9.62
C ILE A 94 12.89 2.13 -8.99
N ALA A 95 13.18 1.62 -7.80
CA ALA A 95 14.45 1.90 -7.12
C ALA A 95 15.65 1.41 -7.94
N LEU A 96 15.56 0.21 -8.53
CA LEU A 96 16.61 -0.35 -9.38
C LEU A 96 16.85 0.51 -10.64
N GLU A 97 15.78 0.99 -11.26
CA GLU A 97 15.85 1.76 -12.51
C GLU A 97 16.29 3.22 -12.29
N SER A 98 16.09 3.75 -11.07
CA SER A 98 16.30 5.16 -10.76
C SER A 98 17.59 5.45 -9.98
N ALA A 99 18.50 4.49 -9.86
CA ALA A 99 19.72 4.57 -9.09
C ALA A 99 19.49 4.89 -7.59
N HIS A 100 18.30 4.63 -7.08
CA HIS A 100 18.02 4.65 -5.65
C HIS A 100 18.58 3.38 -5.01
N PRO A 101 18.83 3.36 -3.69
CA PRO A 101 19.33 2.16 -3.02
C PRO A 101 18.39 0.97 -3.24
N GLU A 102 18.96 -0.15 -3.63
CA GLU A 102 18.24 -1.41 -3.78
C GLU A 102 17.77 -1.91 -2.41
N PHE A 103 16.67 -2.62 -2.40
CA PHE A 103 16.16 -3.24 -1.19
C PHE A 103 15.49 -4.57 -1.49
N THR A 104 15.41 -5.41 -0.46
CA THR A 104 14.64 -6.65 -0.48
C THR A 104 13.41 -6.49 0.40
N ILE A 105 12.39 -7.30 0.14
CA ILE A 105 11.13 -7.23 0.87
C ILE A 105 10.75 -8.61 1.41
N THR A 106 10.05 -8.61 2.53
CA THR A 106 9.47 -9.83 3.10
C THR A 106 8.07 -10.07 2.53
N THR A 107 7.48 -11.19 2.89
CA THR A 107 6.09 -11.48 2.56
C THR A 107 5.16 -10.54 3.33
N PRO A 108 4.11 -10.00 2.70
CA PRO A 108 3.13 -9.17 3.41
C PRO A 108 2.36 -9.95 4.46
N HIS A 109 2.05 -9.27 5.56
CA HIS A 109 1.24 -9.80 6.66
C HIS A 109 0.06 -8.89 6.93
N PHE A 110 -1.09 -9.47 7.23
CA PHE A 110 -2.24 -8.72 7.69
C PHE A 110 -2.00 -8.23 9.11
N PHE A 111 -2.25 -6.93 9.36
CA PHE A 111 -2.06 -6.32 10.67
C PHE A 111 -3.38 -6.22 11.44
N GLN A 112 -4.33 -5.44 10.91
CA GLN A 112 -5.66 -5.26 11.52
C GLN A 112 -6.60 -4.51 10.58
N HIS A 113 -7.88 -4.50 10.95
CA HIS A 113 -8.90 -3.67 10.31
C HIS A 113 -9.31 -2.60 11.32
N ASP A 114 -8.70 -1.42 11.25
CA ASP A 114 -8.93 -0.33 12.20
C ASP A 114 -8.44 0.99 11.62
N GLN A 115 -8.47 2.06 12.44
CA GLN A 115 -7.89 3.34 12.09
C GLN A 115 -6.41 3.17 11.75
N PHE A 116 -5.96 3.91 10.73
CA PHE A 116 -4.59 3.87 10.27
C PHE A 116 -3.75 4.82 11.13
N THR A 117 -3.34 4.36 12.31
CA THR A 117 -2.71 5.18 13.34
C THR A 117 -1.39 4.61 13.88
N MET A 118 -0.74 3.72 13.11
CA MET A 118 0.54 3.15 13.54
C MET A 118 1.62 4.24 13.65
N PRO A 119 2.54 4.13 14.62
CA PRO A 119 3.71 5.01 14.64
C PRO A 119 4.49 4.88 13.34
N ALA A 120 4.81 6.00 12.71
CA ALA A 120 5.52 6.02 11.44
C ALA A 120 6.36 7.28 11.32
N ASP A 121 7.42 7.22 10.52
CA ASP A 121 8.28 8.37 10.24
C ASP A 121 7.71 9.22 9.11
N GLY A 122 6.89 8.62 8.25
CA GLY A 122 6.20 9.32 7.17
C GLY A 122 4.92 8.60 6.80
N TYR A 123 3.91 9.36 6.41
CA TYR A 123 2.63 8.79 5.97
C TYR A 123 1.96 9.70 4.95
N HIS A 124 1.16 9.08 4.08
CA HIS A 124 0.35 9.78 3.09
C HIS A 124 -0.95 9.02 2.89
N THR A 125 -1.96 9.72 2.41
CA THR A 125 -3.23 9.10 2.00
C THR A 125 -3.50 9.44 0.55
N ILE A 126 -3.83 8.42 -0.24
CA ILE A 126 -4.30 8.57 -1.60
C ILE A 126 -5.82 8.48 -1.56
N TYR A 127 -6.48 9.51 -2.09
CA TYR A 127 -7.94 9.57 -2.21
C TYR A 127 -8.30 9.22 -3.64
N ILE A 128 -9.07 8.16 -3.81
CA ILE A 128 -9.44 7.67 -5.13
C ILE A 128 -10.91 7.25 -5.12
N ALA A 129 -11.74 7.91 -5.95
CA ALA A 129 -13.19 7.79 -5.89
C ALA A 129 -13.66 8.03 -4.43
N ASP A 130 -14.45 7.13 -3.86
CA ASP A 130 -14.89 7.22 -2.47
C ASP A 130 -13.95 6.49 -1.49
N GLY A 131 -12.83 5.97 -1.99
CA GLY A 131 -11.88 5.16 -1.22
C GLY A 131 -10.67 5.93 -0.73
N GLU A 132 -10.01 5.37 0.26
CA GLU A 132 -8.78 5.90 0.84
C GLU A 132 -7.73 4.81 0.95
N MET A 133 -6.51 5.11 0.51
CA MET A 133 -5.37 4.24 0.67
C MET A 133 -4.32 4.93 1.52
N GLY A 134 -4.02 4.38 2.68
CA GLY A 134 -2.96 4.87 3.56
C GLY A 134 -1.64 4.18 3.24
N ILE A 135 -0.57 4.96 3.21
CA ILE A 135 0.80 4.49 3.05
C ILE A 135 1.63 5.06 4.19
N ALA A 136 2.34 4.22 4.90
CA ALA A 136 3.23 4.65 5.97
C ALA A 136 4.55 3.88 5.93
N LEU A 137 5.61 4.54 6.36
CA LEU A 137 6.93 3.94 6.44
C LEU A 137 7.53 4.24 7.81
N LYS A 138 8.06 3.20 8.45
CA LYS A 138 8.69 3.30 9.77
C LYS A 138 10.09 2.70 9.72
N ALA A 139 11.09 3.43 10.21
CA ALA A 139 12.42 2.89 10.42
C ALA A 139 12.42 1.94 11.62
N LEU A 140 13.01 0.79 11.46
CA LEU A 140 13.09 -0.23 12.50
C LEU A 140 14.43 -0.17 13.26
#